data_d8d0eb178bc272e6a620d24821dbfa63
#
_entry.id   d8d0eb178bc272e6a620d24821dbfa63
#
_cell.length_a   1.000
_cell.length_b   1.000
_cell.length_c   1.000
_cell.angle_alpha   90.00
_cell.angle_beta   90.00
_cell.angle_gamma   90.00
#
_symmetry.space_group_name_H-M   'P 1'
#
loop_
_entity.id
_entity.type
_entity.pdbx_description
1 polymer ?
#
loop_
_entity_poly.entity_id
_entity_poly.type
_entity_poly.pdbx_seq_one_letter_code
_entity_poly.pdbx_strand_id
1 'polypeptide(L)'
;INHAIFQKVEMLQANISAVTGHIRKKLTEAGEADIDRKVLNFLETEEGKTYWFDGESYWRVMVFIPRAKTYETVNPEYSNYAGKAFGNFQAMLADIPETLGETIPDFHNMEFRLKQLRDAVTANAAGRVAEVQYYLDEIEKRADEICKAERLYREGKLPKRVCHCDTKVNNMMFAEDG
;
A
#
# COMPACT_ATOMS: atom_id res chain seq x y z
N ILE A 1 -2.73 -3.38 15.48
CA ILE A 1 -2.29 -3.93 14.17
C ILE A 1 -2.99 -5.26 13.96
N ASN A 2 -3.64 -5.45 12.80
CA ASN A 2 -4.27 -6.73 12.49
C ASN A 2 -3.21 -7.77 12.07
N HIS A 3 -2.73 -8.55 13.03
CA HIS A 3 -1.70 -9.57 12.79
C HIS A 3 -2.22 -10.86 12.14
N ALA A 4 -3.53 -11.04 12.02
CA ALA A 4 -4.09 -12.11 11.20
C ALA A 4 -3.82 -11.88 9.70
N ILE A 5 -3.74 -10.61 9.28
CA ILE A 5 -3.39 -10.21 7.91
C ILE A 5 -1.88 -9.96 7.79
N PHE A 6 -1.32 -9.13 8.66
CA PHE A 6 0.09 -8.78 8.71
C PHE A 6 0.84 -9.71 9.66
N GLN A 7 1.05 -10.95 9.24
CA GLN A 7 1.64 -11.99 10.10
C GLN A 7 3.08 -11.66 10.56
N LYS A 8 3.81 -10.86 9.79
CA LYS A 8 5.17 -10.42 10.11
C LYS A 8 5.17 -8.96 10.55
N VAL A 9 4.65 -8.69 11.75
CA VAL A 9 4.51 -7.31 12.30
C VAL A 9 5.84 -6.58 12.36
N GLU A 10 6.92 -7.25 12.76
CA GLU A 10 8.26 -6.66 12.78
C GLU A 10 8.71 -6.16 11.41
N MET A 11 8.52 -6.98 10.37
CA MET A 11 8.81 -6.60 8.99
C MET A 11 7.94 -5.42 8.53
N LEU A 12 6.64 -5.42 8.87
CA LEU A 12 5.74 -4.31 8.56
C LEU A 12 6.27 -3.01 9.16
N GLN A 13 6.66 -3.04 10.42
CA GLN A 13 7.14 -1.84 11.11
C GLN A 13 8.51 -1.39 10.61
N ALA A 14 9.41 -2.32 10.28
CA ALA A 14 10.68 -2.00 9.64
C ALA A 14 10.47 -1.31 8.27
N ASN A 15 9.55 -1.82 7.45
CA ASN A 15 9.19 -1.19 6.17
C ASN A 15 8.64 0.24 6.38
N ILE A 16 7.75 0.42 7.35
CA ILE A 16 7.18 1.73 7.67
C ILE A 16 8.29 2.70 8.10
N SER A 17 9.17 2.29 8.99
CA SER A 17 10.29 3.12 9.48
C SER A 17 11.25 3.49 8.34
N ALA A 18 11.59 2.55 7.45
CA ALA A 18 12.43 2.80 6.30
C ALA A 18 11.79 3.83 5.35
N VAL A 19 10.53 3.65 4.98
CA VAL A 19 9.80 4.55 4.08
C VAL A 19 9.63 5.94 4.68
N THR A 20 9.14 6.04 5.92
CA THR A 20 8.91 7.34 6.57
C THR A 20 10.21 8.07 6.87
N GLY A 21 11.26 7.36 7.27
CA GLY A 21 12.59 7.91 7.49
C GLY A 21 13.21 8.47 6.20
N HIS A 22 13.11 7.72 5.09
CA HIS A 22 13.60 8.16 3.79
C HIS A 22 12.88 9.41 3.28
N ILE A 23 11.54 9.43 3.37
CA ILE A 23 10.74 10.61 2.98
C ILE A 23 11.10 11.81 3.85
N ARG A 24 11.17 11.63 5.17
CA ARG A 24 11.55 12.69 6.13
C ARG A 24 12.91 13.29 5.78
N LYS A 25 13.90 12.45 5.51
CA LYS A 25 15.23 12.88 5.09
C LYS A 25 15.16 13.76 3.83
N LYS A 26 14.48 13.31 2.77
CA LYS A 26 14.33 14.09 1.53
C LYS A 26 13.64 15.43 1.73
N LEU A 27 12.56 15.48 2.50
CA LEU A 27 11.86 16.72 2.80
C LEU A 27 12.74 17.67 3.61
N THR A 28 13.55 17.16 4.54
CA THR A 28 14.52 17.97 5.30
C THR A 28 15.61 18.55 4.39
N GLU A 29 16.16 17.72 3.52
CA GLU A 29 17.19 18.15 2.54
C GLU A 29 16.64 19.17 1.54
N ALA A 30 15.35 19.10 1.20
CA ALA A 30 14.66 20.07 0.35
C ALA A 30 14.30 21.37 1.09
N GLY A 31 14.51 21.47 2.40
CA GLY A 31 14.15 22.63 3.21
C GLY A 31 12.65 22.80 3.40
N GLU A 32 11.87 21.72 3.30
CA GLU A 32 10.42 21.76 3.46
C GLU A 32 10.02 22.11 4.89
N ALA A 33 9.03 22.98 5.01
CA ALA A 33 8.42 23.31 6.30
C ALA A 33 7.39 22.24 6.74
N ASP A 34 7.08 22.20 8.03
CA ASP A 34 6.00 21.39 8.61
C ASP A 34 6.09 19.89 8.26
N ILE A 35 7.31 19.33 8.25
CA ILE A 35 7.57 17.93 7.89
C ILE A 35 6.72 16.97 8.70
N ASP A 36 6.45 17.25 9.99
CA ASP A 36 5.61 16.42 10.85
C ASP A 36 4.14 16.35 10.41
N ARG A 37 3.71 17.24 9.53
CA ARG A 37 2.41 17.16 8.87
C ARG A 37 2.43 16.38 7.55
N LYS A 38 3.61 16.20 6.97
CA LYS A 38 3.81 15.60 5.63
C LYS A 38 4.22 14.14 5.70
N VAL A 39 4.75 13.68 6.85
CA VAL A 39 5.21 12.31 7.06
C VAL A 39 4.65 11.77 8.37
N LEU A 40 4.11 10.55 8.32
CA LEU A 40 3.65 9.86 9.52
C LEU A 40 4.81 9.65 10.50
N ASN A 41 4.53 9.87 11.79
CA ASN A 41 5.47 9.68 12.87
C ASN A 41 4.89 8.67 13.88
N PHE A 42 5.57 7.55 14.06
CA PHE A 42 5.22 6.51 15.03
C PHE A 42 6.11 6.61 16.25
N LEU A 43 5.49 6.57 17.43
CA LEU A 43 6.22 6.64 18.70
C LEU A 43 6.92 5.31 18.95
N GLU A 44 8.13 5.41 19.51
CA GLU A 44 8.90 4.26 19.94
C GLU A 44 8.60 3.91 21.40
N THR A 45 8.67 2.64 21.73
CA THR A 45 8.70 2.14 23.09
C THR A 45 10.06 2.43 23.72
N GLU A 46 10.19 2.21 25.02
CA GLU A 46 11.50 2.30 25.73
C GLU A 46 12.57 1.38 25.14
N GLU A 47 12.14 0.29 24.46
CA GLU A 47 13.03 -0.65 23.77
C GLU A 47 13.37 -0.22 22.33
N GLY A 48 12.92 0.96 21.88
CA GLY A 48 13.13 1.46 20.51
C GLY A 48 12.29 0.79 19.42
N LYS A 49 11.17 0.15 19.78
CA LYS A 49 10.25 -0.48 18.84
C LYS A 49 9.07 0.44 18.55
N THR A 50 8.65 0.54 17.29
CA THR A 50 7.46 1.31 16.88
C THR A 50 6.14 0.54 17.06
N TYR A 51 6.16 -0.54 17.82
CA TYR A 51 5.00 -1.36 18.18
C TYR A 51 5.19 -2.00 19.54
N TRP A 52 4.08 -2.40 20.16
CA TRP A 52 4.04 -3.14 21.41
C TRP A 52 3.09 -4.33 21.29
N PHE A 53 3.44 -5.45 21.93
CA PHE A 53 2.62 -6.66 21.99
C PHE A 53 2.21 -6.90 23.44
N ASP A 54 0.90 -6.98 23.68
CA ASP A 54 0.33 -7.15 25.03
C ASP A 54 0.16 -8.62 25.45
N GLY A 55 0.57 -9.56 24.59
CA GLY A 55 0.36 -11.01 24.76
C GLY A 55 -0.75 -11.55 23.84
N GLU A 56 -1.61 -10.70 23.30
CA GLU A 56 -2.70 -11.07 22.42
C GLU A 56 -2.71 -10.24 21.14
N SER A 57 -2.50 -8.94 21.25
CA SER A 57 -2.62 -7.99 20.14
C SER A 57 -1.37 -7.12 19.99
N TYR A 58 -1.14 -6.68 18.75
CA TYR A 58 -0.08 -5.70 18.44
C TYR A 58 -0.66 -4.29 18.37
N TRP A 59 -0.02 -3.36 19.03
CA TRP A 59 -0.39 -1.96 19.10
C TRP A 59 0.71 -1.06 18.55
N ARG A 60 0.34 0.07 18.02
CA ARG A 60 1.25 1.15 17.67
C ARG A 60 0.58 2.49 17.91
N VAL A 61 1.35 3.50 18.25
CA VAL A 61 0.90 4.86 18.47
C VAL A 61 1.51 5.76 17.41
N MET A 62 0.67 6.57 16.79
CA MET A 62 1.06 7.52 15.74
C MET A 62 0.74 8.94 16.26
N VAL A 63 1.62 9.89 15.95
CA VAL A 63 1.35 11.30 16.23
C VAL A 63 0.16 11.76 15.38
N PHE A 64 -0.83 12.35 16.04
CA PHE A 64 -2.01 12.87 15.36
C PHE A 64 -1.67 14.10 14.52
N ILE A 65 -2.14 14.15 13.28
CA ILE A 65 -1.98 15.30 12.38
C ILE A 65 -3.27 16.14 12.45
N PRO A 66 -3.25 17.30 13.12
CA PRO A 66 -4.43 18.14 13.25
C PRO A 66 -4.73 18.89 11.93
N ARG A 67 -5.96 19.40 11.81
CA ARG A 67 -6.41 20.19 10.66
C ARG A 67 -6.22 19.48 9.33
N ALA A 68 -6.58 18.18 9.30
CA ALA A 68 -6.58 17.36 8.11
C ALA A 68 -7.85 16.51 8.07
N LYS A 69 -8.38 16.28 6.88
CA LYS A 69 -9.59 15.51 6.62
C LYS A 69 -9.35 14.42 5.60
N THR A 70 -10.09 13.33 5.74
CA THR A 70 -10.22 12.29 4.72
C THR A 70 -11.58 12.40 4.03
N TYR A 71 -11.65 11.94 2.77
CA TYR A 71 -12.90 11.96 1.99
C TYR A 71 -13.16 10.57 1.41
N GLU A 72 -14.42 10.16 1.39
CA GLU A 72 -14.88 8.95 0.70
C GLU A 72 -14.95 9.15 -0.82
N THR A 73 -15.32 10.35 -1.24
CA THR A 73 -15.41 10.77 -2.64
C THR A 73 -14.76 12.13 -2.82
N VAL A 74 -14.21 12.38 -3.99
CA VAL A 74 -13.57 13.65 -4.32
C VAL A 74 -14.11 14.24 -5.62
N ASN A 75 -14.06 15.56 -5.72
CA ASN A 75 -14.30 16.30 -6.96
C ASN A 75 -13.04 16.26 -7.87
N PRO A 76 -13.10 16.80 -9.10
CA PRO A 76 -11.95 16.81 -10.00
C PRO A 76 -10.70 17.50 -9.44
N GLU A 77 -10.85 18.55 -8.63
CA GLU A 77 -9.75 19.26 -8.01
C GLU A 77 -9.02 18.39 -6.99
N TYR A 78 -9.75 17.78 -6.06
CA TYR A 78 -9.16 16.85 -5.06
C TYR A 78 -8.62 15.58 -5.72
N SER A 79 -9.20 15.13 -6.82
CA SER A 79 -8.64 14.02 -7.62
C SER A 79 -7.26 14.39 -8.19
N ASN A 80 -7.08 15.64 -8.62
CA ASN A 80 -5.78 16.14 -9.08
C ASN A 80 -4.75 16.16 -7.94
N TYR A 81 -5.12 16.67 -6.76
CA TYR A 81 -4.25 16.64 -5.58
C TYR A 81 -3.88 15.22 -5.18
N ALA A 82 -4.83 14.29 -5.18
CA ALA A 82 -4.58 12.88 -4.91
C ALA A 82 -3.56 12.28 -5.90
N GLY A 83 -3.75 12.53 -7.20
CA GLY A 83 -2.80 12.06 -8.23
C GLY A 83 -1.40 12.63 -8.03
N LYS A 84 -1.28 13.94 -7.73
CA LYS A 84 0.00 14.59 -7.43
C LYS A 84 0.68 13.98 -6.20
N ALA A 85 -0.08 13.75 -5.12
CA ALA A 85 0.47 13.22 -3.88
C ALA A 85 0.99 11.80 -4.06
N PHE A 86 0.25 10.91 -4.72
CA PHE A 86 0.73 9.55 -5.03
C PHE A 86 1.91 9.56 -6.00
N GLY A 87 1.91 10.42 -7.01
CA GLY A 87 3.03 10.60 -7.91
C GLY A 87 4.30 11.06 -7.19
N ASN A 88 4.16 12.04 -6.30
CA ASN A 88 5.26 12.53 -5.48
C ASN A 88 5.77 11.47 -4.49
N PHE A 89 4.88 10.73 -3.86
CA PHE A 89 5.25 9.59 -2.99
C PHE A 89 6.13 8.58 -3.74
N GLN A 90 5.73 8.18 -4.95
CA GLN A 90 6.52 7.26 -5.76
C GLN A 90 7.86 7.86 -6.19
N ALA A 91 7.89 9.16 -6.55
CA ALA A 91 9.11 9.86 -6.92
C ALA A 91 10.10 9.95 -5.75
N MET A 92 9.62 10.24 -4.54
CA MET A 92 10.46 10.26 -3.34
C MET A 92 11.06 8.89 -3.01
N LEU A 93 10.36 7.80 -3.31
CA LEU A 93 10.81 6.44 -3.01
C LEU A 93 11.56 5.76 -4.16
N ALA A 94 11.79 6.46 -5.28
CA ALA A 94 12.44 5.87 -6.44
C ALA A 94 13.89 5.42 -6.18
N ASP A 95 14.55 6.04 -5.23
CA ASP A 95 15.94 5.82 -4.82
C ASP A 95 16.10 5.36 -3.37
N ILE A 96 15.03 4.84 -2.76
CA ILE A 96 15.12 4.27 -1.41
C ILE A 96 16.14 3.13 -1.38
N PRO A 97 17.16 3.20 -0.52
CA PRO A 97 18.23 2.20 -0.51
C PRO A 97 17.83 0.89 0.16
N GLU A 98 16.82 0.92 1.03
CA GLU A 98 16.37 -0.23 1.78
C GLU A 98 15.55 -1.17 0.90
N THR A 99 15.79 -2.48 1.04
CA THR A 99 14.95 -3.52 0.44
C THR A 99 13.78 -3.79 1.37
N LEU A 100 12.58 -3.42 0.94
CA LEU A 100 11.36 -3.67 1.72
C LEU A 100 10.93 -5.12 1.62
N GLY A 101 10.50 -5.70 2.75
CA GLY A 101 9.96 -7.05 2.79
C GLY A 101 8.50 -7.13 2.36
N GLU A 102 8.08 -8.24 1.78
CA GLU A 102 6.68 -8.48 1.45
C GLU A 102 5.89 -8.85 2.71
N THR A 103 5.07 -7.92 3.19
CA THR A 103 4.24 -8.10 4.40
C THR A 103 3.01 -8.95 4.15
N ILE A 104 2.50 -8.93 2.92
CA ILE A 104 1.44 -9.82 2.41
C ILE A 104 1.99 -10.43 1.11
N PRO A 105 2.47 -11.68 1.14
CA PRO A 105 3.03 -12.32 -0.05
C PRO A 105 2.03 -12.35 -1.22
N ASP A 106 2.54 -12.09 -2.43
CA ASP A 106 1.75 -12.11 -3.67
C ASP A 106 0.51 -11.21 -3.67
N PHE A 107 0.50 -10.12 -2.88
CA PHE A 107 -0.70 -9.29 -2.68
C PHE A 107 -1.27 -8.76 -4.00
N HIS A 108 -0.42 -8.28 -4.90
CA HIS A 108 -0.81 -7.79 -6.23
C HIS A 108 -0.27 -8.64 -7.39
N ASN A 109 0.14 -9.88 -7.13
CA ASN A 109 0.55 -10.81 -8.17
C ASN A 109 -0.68 -11.31 -8.93
N MET A 110 -0.91 -10.77 -10.12
CA MET A 110 -2.12 -11.06 -10.89
C MET A 110 -2.16 -12.50 -11.43
N GLU A 111 -1.02 -13.14 -11.67
CA GLU A 111 -0.98 -14.56 -12.04
C GLU A 111 -1.47 -15.44 -10.88
N PHE A 112 -1.03 -15.12 -9.67
CA PHE A 112 -1.48 -15.80 -8.46
C PHE A 112 -2.98 -15.57 -8.20
N ARG A 113 -3.47 -14.33 -8.37
CA ARG A 113 -4.90 -14.01 -8.22
C ARG A 113 -5.76 -14.73 -9.26
N LEU A 114 -5.32 -14.78 -10.50
CA LEU A 114 -6.02 -15.51 -11.56
C LEU A 114 -6.08 -17.01 -11.26
N LYS A 115 -4.98 -17.59 -10.77
CA LYS A 115 -4.98 -18.99 -10.32
C LYS A 115 -5.99 -19.20 -9.19
N GLN A 116 -6.01 -18.36 -8.16
CA GLN A 116 -6.97 -18.45 -7.06
C GLN A 116 -8.42 -18.37 -7.56
N LEU A 117 -8.71 -17.48 -8.52
CA LEU A 117 -10.03 -17.38 -9.14
C LEU A 117 -10.42 -18.69 -9.83
N ARG A 118 -9.55 -19.25 -10.67
CA ARG A 118 -9.78 -20.51 -11.37
C ARG A 118 -10.00 -21.69 -10.42
N ASP A 119 -9.22 -21.76 -9.35
CA ASP A 119 -9.37 -22.78 -8.31
C ASP A 119 -10.75 -22.64 -7.62
N ALA A 120 -11.17 -21.40 -7.29
CA ALA A 120 -12.47 -21.12 -6.69
C ALA A 120 -13.64 -21.44 -7.63
N VAL A 121 -13.52 -21.13 -8.92
CA VAL A 121 -14.52 -21.49 -9.94
C VAL A 121 -14.65 -23.00 -10.06
N THR A 122 -13.53 -23.71 -10.08
CA THR A 122 -13.52 -25.18 -10.16
C THR A 122 -14.17 -25.80 -8.91
N ALA A 123 -13.87 -25.28 -7.73
CA ALA A 123 -14.45 -25.75 -6.47
C ALA A 123 -15.94 -25.45 -6.37
N ASN A 124 -16.41 -24.33 -6.94
CA ASN A 124 -17.81 -23.86 -6.90
C ASN A 124 -18.52 -24.07 -5.55
N ALA A 125 -17.80 -23.79 -4.46
CA ALA A 125 -18.24 -24.13 -3.10
C ALA A 125 -19.60 -23.51 -2.70
N ALA A 126 -19.90 -22.30 -3.23
CA ALA A 126 -21.18 -21.62 -2.99
C ALA A 126 -22.25 -21.94 -4.05
N GLY A 127 -21.95 -22.73 -5.09
CA GLY A 127 -22.87 -23.08 -6.18
C GLY A 127 -23.26 -21.90 -7.09
N ARG A 128 -22.52 -20.78 -7.04
CA ARG A 128 -22.91 -19.51 -7.67
C ARG A 128 -22.14 -19.17 -8.96
N VAL A 129 -21.31 -20.06 -9.46
CA VAL A 129 -20.49 -19.79 -10.67
C VAL A 129 -21.34 -19.36 -11.86
N ALA A 130 -22.50 -20.00 -12.09
CA ALA A 130 -23.38 -19.67 -13.20
C ALA A 130 -23.91 -18.21 -13.13
N GLU A 131 -24.09 -17.65 -11.92
CA GLU A 131 -24.59 -16.28 -11.76
C GLU A 131 -23.57 -15.22 -12.22
N VAL A 132 -22.29 -15.56 -12.25
CA VAL A 132 -21.18 -14.64 -12.56
C VAL A 132 -20.43 -15.03 -13.84
N GLN A 133 -20.93 -15.97 -14.62
CA GLN A 133 -20.25 -16.52 -15.82
C GLN A 133 -19.78 -15.43 -16.76
N TYR A 134 -20.60 -14.41 -17.02
CA TYR A 134 -20.22 -13.29 -17.87
C TYR A 134 -18.92 -12.62 -17.43
N TYR A 135 -18.79 -12.37 -16.12
CA TYR A 135 -17.58 -11.73 -15.58
C TYR A 135 -16.36 -12.64 -15.64
N LEU A 136 -16.55 -13.93 -15.43
CA LEU A 136 -15.48 -14.93 -15.58
C LEU A 136 -14.95 -14.97 -17.01
N ASP A 137 -15.84 -15.00 -18.00
CA ASP A 137 -15.47 -14.98 -19.41
C ASP A 137 -14.72 -13.67 -19.77
N GLU A 138 -15.16 -12.53 -19.23
CA GLU A 138 -14.50 -11.25 -19.48
C GLU A 138 -13.11 -11.16 -18.82
N ILE A 139 -12.91 -11.77 -17.66
CA ILE A 139 -11.59 -11.86 -17.01
C ILE A 139 -10.68 -12.78 -17.83
N GLU A 140 -11.16 -13.96 -18.25
CA GLU A 140 -10.36 -14.91 -19.04
C GLU A 140 -9.93 -14.33 -20.39
N LYS A 141 -10.78 -13.57 -21.07
CA LYS A 141 -10.42 -12.85 -22.30
C LYS A 141 -9.25 -11.89 -22.11
N ARG A 142 -9.09 -11.33 -20.90
CA ARG A 142 -8.05 -10.36 -20.56
C ARG A 142 -6.90 -10.96 -19.75
N ALA A 143 -6.93 -12.27 -19.50
CA ALA A 143 -5.99 -12.95 -18.59
C ALA A 143 -4.52 -12.67 -18.96
N ASP A 144 -4.17 -12.75 -20.24
CA ASP A 144 -2.79 -12.51 -20.69
C ASP A 144 -2.35 -11.05 -20.48
N GLU A 145 -3.24 -10.08 -20.70
CA GLU A 145 -2.94 -8.66 -20.47
C GLU A 145 -2.85 -8.32 -18.98
N ILE A 146 -3.76 -8.86 -18.17
CA ILE A 146 -3.76 -8.65 -16.71
C ILE A 146 -2.44 -9.17 -16.10
N CYS A 147 -1.94 -10.31 -16.57
CA CYS A 147 -0.70 -10.93 -16.08
C CYS A 147 0.58 -10.37 -16.71
N LYS A 148 0.46 -9.41 -17.64
CA LYS A 148 1.60 -8.87 -18.41
C LYS A 148 2.68 -8.24 -17.55
N ALA A 149 2.33 -7.57 -16.46
CA ALA A 149 3.29 -6.91 -15.58
C ALA A 149 4.25 -7.91 -14.93
N GLU A 150 3.75 -9.02 -14.41
CA GLU A 150 4.58 -10.08 -13.81
C GLU A 150 5.51 -10.73 -14.84
N ARG A 151 5.01 -10.96 -16.07
CA ARG A 151 5.84 -11.47 -17.15
C ARG A 151 6.98 -10.52 -17.51
N LEU A 152 6.68 -9.23 -17.71
CA LEU A 152 7.67 -8.21 -18.03
C LEU A 152 8.71 -8.04 -16.93
N TYR A 153 8.30 -8.18 -15.66
CA TYR A 153 9.23 -8.17 -14.53
C TYR A 153 10.21 -9.35 -14.61
N ARG A 154 9.73 -10.58 -14.82
CA ARG A 154 10.59 -11.76 -14.96
C ARG A 154 11.55 -11.68 -16.15
N GLU A 155 11.13 -11.01 -17.22
CA GLU A 155 11.95 -10.75 -18.41
C GLU A 155 12.95 -9.58 -18.22
N GLY A 156 12.97 -8.92 -17.06
CA GLY A 156 13.82 -7.77 -16.78
C GLY A 156 13.43 -6.48 -17.52
N LYS A 157 12.24 -6.45 -18.14
CA LYS A 157 11.74 -5.30 -18.91
C LYS A 157 10.98 -4.29 -18.05
N LEU A 158 10.47 -4.72 -16.91
CA LEU A 158 9.75 -3.87 -15.97
C LEU A 158 10.40 -3.98 -14.58
N PRO A 159 11.02 -2.91 -14.07
CA PRO A 159 11.61 -2.95 -12.73
C PRO A 159 10.53 -2.89 -11.65
N LYS A 160 10.76 -3.55 -10.52
CA LYS A 160 9.95 -3.33 -9.31
C LYS A 160 10.22 -1.93 -8.75
N ARG A 161 9.18 -1.33 -8.19
CA ARG A 161 9.23 -0.04 -7.49
C ARG A 161 8.43 -0.17 -6.19
N VAL A 162 8.78 0.64 -5.19
CA VAL A 162 7.96 0.78 -3.99
C VAL A 162 6.66 1.48 -4.37
N CYS A 163 5.55 0.84 -4.06
CA CYS A 163 4.21 1.33 -4.34
C CYS A 163 3.40 1.39 -3.04
N HIS A 164 2.44 2.30 -2.97
CA HIS A 164 1.53 2.40 -1.83
C HIS A 164 0.59 1.18 -1.72
N CYS A 165 0.26 0.55 -2.84
CA CYS A 165 -0.55 -0.67 -2.98
C CYS A 165 -2.04 -0.55 -2.57
N ASP A 166 -2.51 0.64 -2.14
CA ASP A 166 -3.93 0.91 -1.84
C ASP A 166 -4.23 2.40 -2.05
N THR A 167 -4.16 2.84 -3.32
CA THR A 167 -4.24 4.24 -3.75
C THR A 167 -5.66 4.80 -3.80
N LYS A 168 -6.52 4.40 -2.87
CA LYS A 168 -7.85 5.01 -2.74
C LYS A 168 -7.78 6.33 -1.96
N VAL A 169 -8.71 7.24 -2.28
CA VAL A 169 -8.71 8.61 -1.74
C VAL A 169 -8.86 8.68 -0.23
N ASN A 170 -9.60 7.75 0.37
CA ASN A 170 -9.78 7.73 1.83
C ASN A 170 -8.55 7.23 2.61
N ASN A 171 -7.47 6.84 1.92
CA ASN A 171 -6.16 6.61 2.52
C ASN A 171 -5.26 7.86 2.51
N MET A 172 -5.82 9.00 2.12
CA MET A 172 -5.13 10.29 2.11
C MET A 172 -5.76 11.26 3.08
N MET A 173 -4.92 12.12 3.64
CA MET A 173 -5.35 13.27 4.42
C MET A 173 -5.11 14.54 3.60
N PHE A 174 -6.13 15.39 3.55
CA PHE A 174 -6.07 16.69 2.89
C PHE A 174 -6.03 17.78 3.96
N ALA A 175 -5.11 18.72 3.82
CA ALA A 175 -5.06 19.86 4.71
C ALA A 175 -6.36 20.70 4.58
N GLU A 176 -6.80 21.30 5.68
CA GLU A 176 -7.99 22.17 5.69
C GLU A 176 -7.70 23.59 5.16
N ASP A 177 -6.44 23.94 5.15
CA ASP A 177 -5.93 25.27 4.78
C ASP A 177 -5.32 25.31 3.35
N GLY A 178 -5.50 24.26 2.56
CA GLY A 178 -5.09 24.17 1.14
C GLY A 178 -3.75 23.52 0.90
#